data_ce262ea791506940e4be4c964216ace0
#
_entry.id   ce262ea791506940e4be4c964216ace0
#
_cell.length_a   1.000
_cell.length_b   1.000
_cell.length_c   1.000
_cell.angle_alpha   90.00
_cell.angle_beta   90.00
_cell.angle_gamma   90.00
#
_symmetry.space_group_name_H-M   'P 1'
#
loop_
_entity.id
_entity.type
_entity.pdbx_description
1 polymer ?
#
loop_
_entity_poly.entity_id
_entity_poly.type
_entity_poly.pdbx_seq_one_letter_code
_entity_poly.pdbx_strand_id
1 'polypeptide(L)'
;DDLIEKTNSILSSPAMAPERTKACTAGRKCIYYEDCFDDAGLPDDSTLFLTTSKNKLEAYNAGAEHIKDMDPDLFEGTPLQYAQYMASRKERPFCDYFALSAWNEQIEFPISYLDFEWDTFPIPPYDEMKPFDVLCFQYSLHVEQKDGTLSHMDFFSTGDCRKHFVESVLDNIPKTGTVLVYNMEGAEKLRLQQLGQQFPEYADRLEQICSRMIDLSRPFEHGVYYNSAMRGHYSLKNLLPVFSQDYTYKDLEISDGMNAVFAYRNYDHADAQQQQIIQHAIRVYCMMDTYAEYVVYHGLLDHMRQL
;
A
#
# COMPACT_ATOMS: atom_id res chain seq x y z
N ASP A 1 -29.95 34.20 8.69
CA ASP A 1 -30.99 33.87 9.65
C ASP A 1 -31.49 32.42 9.45
N ASP A 2 -31.77 31.96 8.23
CA ASP A 2 -32.26 30.61 7.92
C ASP A 2 -31.28 29.49 8.42
N LEU A 3 -29.95 29.68 8.31
CA LEU A 3 -28.96 28.73 8.79
C LEU A 3 -28.95 28.63 10.33
N ILE A 4 -29.11 29.74 11.02
CA ILE A 4 -29.15 29.80 12.51
C ILE A 4 -30.41 29.12 13.02
N GLU A 5 -31.56 29.39 12.38
CA GLU A 5 -32.85 28.77 12.74
C GLU A 5 -32.80 27.26 12.52
N LYS A 6 -32.24 26.81 11.38
CA LYS A 6 -32.07 25.40 11.08
C LYS A 6 -31.11 24.72 12.08
N THR A 7 -30.01 25.37 12.44
CA THR A 7 -29.05 24.85 13.44
C THR A 7 -29.72 24.73 14.82
N ASN A 8 -30.45 25.75 15.24
CA ASN A 8 -31.15 25.72 16.52
C ASN A 8 -32.27 24.66 16.55
N SER A 9 -32.94 24.44 15.43
CA SER A 9 -33.92 23.35 15.30
C SER A 9 -33.28 21.98 15.46
N ILE A 10 -32.10 21.75 14.84
CA ILE A 10 -31.35 20.51 14.98
C ILE A 10 -30.89 20.31 16.42
N LEU A 11 -30.33 21.35 17.04
CA LEU A 11 -29.83 21.28 18.44
C LEU A 11 -30.93 21.05 19.48
N SER A 12 -32.14 21.48 19.19
CA SER A 12 -33.30 21.27 20.08
C SER A 12 -34.07 19.98 19.79
N SER A 13 -33.71 19.26 18.73
CA SER A 13 -34.34 17.98 18.41
C SER A 13 -33.82 16.84 19.30
N PRO A 14 -34.60 15.80 19.59
CA PRO A 14 -34.10 14.60 20.22
C PRO A 14 -32.92 14.01 19.43
N ALA A 15 -31.94 13.44 20.11
CA ALA A 15 -30.83 12.73 19.46
C ALA A 15 -31.39 11.64 18.55
N MET A 16 -31.12 11.73 17.25
CA MET A 16 -31.48 10.72 16.27
C MET A 16 -30.28 9.81 16.02
N ALA A 17 -30.53 8.54 15.73
CA ALA A 17 -29.49 7.65 15.24
C ALA A 17 -28.91 8.23 13.93
N PRO A 18 -27.55 8.27 13.80
CA PRO A 18 -26.93 8.80 12.60
C PRO A 18 -27.24 7.92 11.39
N GLU A 19 -27.57 8.54 10.27
CA GLU A 19 -27.74 7.84 8.99
C GLU A 19 -26.49 8.02 8.14
N ARG A 20 -26.01 6.94 7.51
CA ARG A 20 -24.91 7.01 6.53
C ARG A 20 -25.41 7.69 5.25
N THR A 21 -24.81 8.81 4.91
CA THR A 21 -25.12 9.56 3.69
C THR A 21 -23.85 9.79 2.86
N LYS A 22 -24.00 10.18 1.60
CA LYS A 22 -22.86 10.55 0.74
C LYS A 22 -22.01 11.67 1.35
N ALA A 23 -22.60 12.55 2.14
CA ALA A 23 -21.89 13.64 2.82
C ALA A 23 -20.87 13.13 3.86
N CYS A 24 -21.06 11.93 4.41
CA CYS A 24 -20.15 11.36 5.41
C CYS A 24 -18.75 11.05 4.85
N THR A 25 -18.67 10.83 3.53
CA THR A 25 -17.42 10.44 2.83
C THR A 25 -17.11 11.30 1.60
N ALA A 26 -17.91 12.35 1.32
CA ALA A 26 -17.70 13.23 0.17
C ALA A 26 -16.43 14.07 0.33
N GLY A 27 -15.43 13.81 -0.51
CA GLY A 27 -14.13 14.50 -0.52
C GLY A 27 -13.23 14.06 0.61
N ARG A 28 -13.51 14.47 1.84
CA ARG A 28 -12.81 14.00 3.05
C ARG A 28 -13.82 13.30 3.95
N LYS A 29 -13.40 12.19 4.57
CA LYS A 29 -14.19 11.51 5.60
C LYS A 29 -14.58 12.53 6.68
N CYS A 30 -15.85 12.53 7.08
CA CYS A 30 -16.36 13.40 8.15
C CYS A 30 -15.55 13.16 9.43
N ILE A 31 -15.14 14.21 10.13
CA ILE A 31 -14.35 14.11 11.37
C ILE A 31 -15.07 13.36 12.50
N TYR A 32 -16.40 13.30 12.46
CA TYR A 32 -17.25 12.58 13.41
C TYR A 32 -17.68 11.21 12.92
N TYR A 33 -17.10 10.72 11.83
CA TYR A 33 -17.53 9.47 11.21
C TYR A 33 -17.41 8.29 12.16
N GLU A 34 -16.29 8.19 12.87
CA GLU A 34 -16.02 7.10 13.82
C GLU A 34 -16.91 7.18 15.07
N ASP A 35 -17.37 8.39 15.44
CA ASP A 35 -18.33 8.56 16.54
C ASP A 35 -19.75 8.13 16.12
N CYS A 36 -20.06 8.21 14.83
CA CYS A 36 -21.37 7.86 14.29
C CYS A 36 -21.49 6.39 13.90
N PHE A 37 -20.41 5.77 13.43
CA PHE A 37 -20.45 4.46 12.78
C PHE A 37 -19.28 3.57 13.20
N ASP A 38 -19.59 2.36 13.61
CA ASP A 38 -18.61 1.30 13.88
C ASP A 38 -18.41 0.44 12.62
N ASP A 39 -17.48 0.87 11.75
CA ASP A 39 -17.12 0.08 10.59
C ASP A 39 -16.34 -1.20 10.97
N ALA A 40 -15.70 -1.23 12.14
CA ALA A 40 -14.97 -2.41 12.61
C ALA A 40 -15.93 -3.59 12.86
N GLY A 41 -17.12 -3.32 13.34
CA GLY A 41 -18.16 -4.32 13.59
C GLY A 41 -18.90 -4.83 12.35
N LEU A 42 -18.67 -4.24 11.15
CA LEU A 42 -19.30 -4.71 9.92
C LEU A 42 -18.70 -6.06 9.47
N PRO A 43 -19.51 -6.91 8.78
CA PRO A 43 -18.99 -8.11 8.11
C PRO A 43 -17.86 -7.77 7.14
N ASP A 44 -16.87 -8.64 7.00
CA ASP A 44 -15.74 -8.42 6.09
C ASP A 44 -16.17 -8.30 4.61
N ASP A 45 -17.29 -8.90 4.25
CA ASP A 45 -17.92 -8.79 2.93
C ASP A 45 -19.07 -7.79 2.89
N SER A 46 -19.09 -6.79 3.78
CA SER A 46 -20.11 -5.75 3.78
C SER A 46 -20.15 -5.01 2.43
N THR A 47 -21.36 -4.71 1.96
CA THR A 47 -21.61 -3.90 0.76
C THR A 47 -20.86 -2.55 0.78
N LEU A 48 -20.66 -1.98 1.97
CA LEU A 48 -19.89 -0.74 2.13
C LEU A 48 -18.41 -0.85 1.72
N PHE A 49 -17.85 -2.07 1.70
CA PHE A 49 -16.48 -2.35 1.27
C PHE A 49 -16.36 -2.66 -0.22
N LEU A 50 -17.47 -2.61 -0.98
CA LEU A 50 -17.40 -2.78 -2.43
C LEU A 50 -16.56 -1.66 -3.06
N THR A 51 -15.49 -2.05 -3.77
CA THR A 51 -14.49 -1.14 -4.32
C THR A 51 -15.07 -0.34 -5.48
N THR A 52 -14.75 0.96 -5.55
CA THR A 52 -15.15 1.89 -6.63
C THR A 52 -16.65 1.94 -6.95
N SER A 53 -17.52 1.50 -6.04
CA SER A 53 -18.97 1.51 -6.26
C SER A 53 -19.60 2.85 -5.89
N LYS A 54 -20.41 3.38 -6.82
CA LYS A 54 -21.26 4.55 -6.61
C LYS A 54 -22.56 4.20 -5.89
N ASN A 55 -22.98 2.96 -5.97
CA ASN A 55 -24.28 2.45 -5.54
C ASN A 55 -24.23 1.74 -4.17
N LYS A 56 -23.03 1.45 -3.65
CA LYS A 56 -22.86 0.66 -2.42
C LYS A 56 -23.60 1.21 -1.20
N LEU A 57 -23.64 2.53 -1.03
CA LEU A 57 -24.33 3.14 0.10
C LEU A 57 -25.86 3.02 -0.03
N GLU A 58 -26.38 3.20 -1.26
CA GLU A 58 -27.81 3.05 -1.54
C GLU A 58 -28.24 1.59 -1.34
N ALA A 59 -27.47 0.63 -1.86
CA ALA A 59 -27.72 -0.79 -1.67
C ALA A 59 -27.69 -1.19 -0.19
N TYR A 60 -26.69 -0.71 0.56
CA TYR A 60 -26.58 -0.96 1.99
C TYR A 60 -27.79 -0.41 2.77
N ASN A 61 -28.18 0.84 2.52
CA ASN A 61 -29.33 1.47 3.15
C ASN A 61 -30.67 0.82 2.73
N ALA A 62 -30.73 0.16 1.58
CA ALA A 62 -31.86 -0.64 1.15
C ALA A 62 -31.89 -2.06 1.78
N GLY A 63 -30.91 -2.41 2.62
CA GLY A 63 -30.85 -3.66 3.36
C GLY A 63 -29.93 -4.72 2.80
N ALA A 64 -29.16 -4.44 1.73
CA ALA A 64 -28.12 -5.35 1.25
C ALA A 64 -26.86 -5.19 2.14
N GLU A 65 -26.80 -5.93 3.24
CA GLU A 65 -25.69 -5.88 4.20
C GLU A 65 -24.41 -6.49 3.61
N HIS A 66 -24.54 -7.61 2.90
CA HIS A 66 -23.44 -8.33 2.26
C HIS A 66 -23.38 -8.06 0.76
N ILE A 67 -22.17 -8.07 0.18
CA ILE A 67 -21.98 -7.87 -1.28
C ILE A 67 -22.80 -8.88 -2.10
N LYS A 68 -22.93 -10.12 -1.63
CA LYS A 68 -23.72 -11.18 -2.31
C LYS A 68 -25.21 -10.86 -2.40
N ASP A 69 -25.75 -10.00 -1.52
CA ASP A 69 -27.18 -9.64 -1.44
C ASP A 69 -27.51 -8.39 -2.26
N MET A 70 -26.50 -7.74 -2.83
CA MET A 70 -26.65 -6.57 -3.67
C MET A 70 -27.25 -6.94 -5.03
N ASP A 71 -28.18 -6.12 -5.53
CA ASP A 71 -28.75 -6.28 -6.86
C ASP A 71 -27.62 -6.25 -7.92
N PRO A 72 -27.52 -7.29 -8.78
CA PRO A 72 -26.50 -7.36 -9.83
C PRO A 72 -26.43 -6.14 -10.75
N ASP A 73 -27.54 -5.47 -10.99
CA ASP A 73 -27.63 -4.27 -11.86
C ASP A 73 -26.97 -3.04 -11.24
N LEU A 74 -26.65 -3.07 -9.93
CA LEU A 74 -25.99 -1.99 -9.22
C LEU A 74 -24.45 -2.07 -9.23
N PHE A 75 -23.88 -3.15 -9.78
CA PHE A 75 -22.42 -3.28 -9.93
C PHE A 75 -21.94 -2.49 -11.15
N GLU A 76 -20.76 -1.87 -11.05
CA GLU A 76 -20.10 -1.21 -12.18
C GLU A 76 -19.40 -2.20 -13.12
N GLY A 77 -19.36 -3.49 -12.76
CA GLY A 77 -18.85 -4.58 -13.59
C GLY A 77 -17.33 -4.65 -13.72
N THR A 78 -16.59 -4.10 -12.75
CA THR A 78 -15.11 -4.24 -12.74
C THR A 78 -14.69 -5.66 -12.34
N PRO A 79 -13.51 -6.16 -12.81
CA PRO A 79 -13.01 -7.47 -12.39
C PRO A 79 -12.87 -7.60 -10.87
N LEU A 80 -12.44 -6.54 -10.19
CA LEU A 80 -12.30 -6.54 -8.73
C LEU A 80 -13.66 -6.66 -8.02
N GLN A 81 -14.71 -5.97 -8.51
CA GLN A 81 -16.07 -6.14 -7.97
C GLN A 81 -16.60 -7.56 -8.20
N TYR A 82 -16.30 -8.15 -9.35
CA TYR A 82 -16.64 -9.56 -9.60
C TYR A 82 -15.95 -10.48 -8.61
N ALA A 83 -14.65 -10.28 -8.35
CA ALA A 83 -13.89 -11.05 -7.37
C ALA A 83 -14.48 -10.90 -5.95
N GLN A 84 -14.85 -9.67 -5.56
CA GLN A 84 -15.52 -9.38 -4.29
C GLN A 84 -16.87 -10.11 -4.16
N TYR A 85 -17.69 -10.02 -5.21
CA TYR A 85 -18.98 -10.73 -5.26
C TYR A 85 -18.81 -12.26 -5.14
N MET A 86 -17.86 -12.81 -5.88
CA MET A 86 -17.60 -14.26 -5.86
C MET A 86 -17.05 -14.73 -4.52
N ALA A 87 -16.19 -13.95 -3.86
CA ALA A 87 -15.69 -14.25 -2.52
C ALA A 87 -16.83 -14.22 -1.48
N SER A 88 -17.67 -13.18 -1.50
CA SER A 88 -18.85 -13.07 -0.63
C SER A 88 -19.83 -14.22 -0.86
N ARG A 89 -20.16 -14.52 -2.14
CA ARG A 89 -21.13 -15.58 -2.49
C ARG A 89 -20.68 -16.97 -2.13
N LYS A 90 -19.37 -17.27 -2.27
CA LYS A 90 -18.80 -18.59 -1.98
C LYS A 90 -18.29 -18.73 -0.55
N GLU A 91 -18.28 -17.65 0.22
CA GLU A 91 -17.77 -17.57 1.60
C GLU A 91 -16.33 -18.12 1.73
N ARG A 92 -15.51 -17.85 0.72
CA ARG A 92 -14.10 -18.23 0.63
C ARG A 92 -13.35 -17.28 -0.31
N PRO A 93 -12.01 -17.22 -0.23
CA PRO A 93 -11.23 -16.40 -1.16
C PRO A 93 -11.54 -16.74 -2.62
N PHE A 94 -11.60 -15.71 -3.45
CA PHE A 94 -11.64 -15.86 -4.91
C PHE A 94 -10.22 -15.82 -5.46
N CYS A 95 -9.93 -16.75 -6.38
CA CYS A 95 -8.68 -16.75 -7.13
C CYS A 95 -8.98 -17.19 -8.57
N ASP A 96 -8.53 -16.39 -9.53
CA ASP A 96 -8.41 -16.80 -10.93
C ASP A 96 -7.05 -17.51 -11.09
N TYR A 97 -7.08 -18.84 -11.05
CA TYR A 97 -5.89 -19.67 -11.12
C TYR A 97 -5.05 -19.39 -12.39
N PHE A 98 -5.70 -19.27 -13.54
CA PHE A 98 -4.98 -19.11 -14.82
C PHE A 98 -4.31 -17.73 -14.89
N ALA A 99 -5.01 -16.69 -14.49
CA ALA A 99 -4.46 -15.33 -14.48
C ALA A 99 -3.32 -15.20 -13.46
N LEU A 100 -3.46 -15.79 -12.26
CA LEU A 100 -2.42 -15.78 -11.24
C LEU A 100 -1.19 -16.60 -11.67
N SER A 101 -1.39 -17.77 -12.29
CA SER A 101 -0.30 -18.59 -12.84
C SER A 101 0.48 -17.83 -13.92
N ALA A 102 -0.22 -17.21 -14.87
CA ALA A 102 0.41 -16.42 -15.93
C ALA A 102 1.18 -15.20 -15.40
N TRP A 103 0.71 -14.57 -14.32
CA TRP A 103 1.43 -13.50 -13.65
C TRP A 103 2.68 -14.06 -12.94
N ASN A 104 2.56 -15.17 -12.22
CA ASN A 104 3.67 -15.81 -11.51
C ASN A 104 4.75 -16.37 -12.44
N GLU A 105 4.41 -16.83 -13.64
CA GLU A 105 5.36 -17.32 -14.64
C GLU A 105 6.36 -16.25 -15.12
N GLN A 106 6.10 -14.96 -14.87
CA GLN A 106 6.99 -13.86 -15.17
C GLN A 106 8.08 -13.66 -14.12
N ILE A 107 7.95 -14.32 -12.95
CA ILE A 107 8.85 -14.11 -11.80
C ILE A 107 9.99 -15.12 -11.84
N GLU A 108 11.22 -14.59 -11.85
CA GLU A 108 12.47 -15.34 -11.95
C GLU A 108 13.34 -15.12 -10.72
N PHE A 109 13.99 -16.19 -10.23
CA PHE A 109 14.96 -16.09 -9.14
C PHE A 109 16.33 -15.58 -9.61
N PRO A 110 17.09 -14.88 -8.72
CA PRO A 110 16.67 -14.45 -7.39
C PRO A 110 15.56 -13.41 -7.43
N ILE A 111 14.67 -13.41 -6.43
CA ILE A 111 13.63 -12.40 -6.29
C ILE A 111 14.12 -11.33 -5.31
N SER A 112 14.09 -10.08 -5.73
CA SER A 112 14.43 -8.91 -4.92
C SER A 112 13.17 -8.20 -4.52
N TYR A 113 12.78 -8.22 -3.25
CA TYR A 113 11.67 -7.44 -2.68
C TYR A 113 12.23 -6.10 -2.26
N LEU A 114 11.71 -5.01 -2.81
CA LEU A 114 12.35 -3.69 -2.72
C LEU A 114 11.34 -2.59 -2.41
N ASP A 115 11.65 -1.81 -1.39
CA ASP A 115 10.87 -0.65 -0.99
C ASP A 115 11.77 0.54 -0.66
N PHE A 116 11.28 1.78 -0.94
CA PHE A 116 12.01 3.03 -0.77
C PHE A 116 11.25 4.02 0.11
N GLU A 117 12.01 4.77 0.92
CA GLU A 117 11.53 6.01 1.53
C GLU A 117 12.22 7.21 0.89
N TRP A 118 11.42 8.22 0.51
CA TRP A 118 11.91 9.41 -0.18
C TRP A 118 11.19 10.68 0.24
N ASP A 119 11.83 11.81 -0.02
CA ASP A 119 11.27 13.15 0.14
C ASP A 119 11.43 13.98 -1.13
N THR A 120 10.64 15.03 -1.24
CA THR A 120 10.74 16.04 -2.30
C THR A 120 10.59 17.44 -1.70
N PHE A 121 11.27 18.42 -2.27
CA PHE A 121 11.29 19.76 -1.73
C PHE A 121 10.91 20.79 -2.79
N PRO A 122 9.98 21.74 -2.50
CA PRO A 122 9.67 22.83 -3.42
C PRO A 122 10.85 23.81 -3.57
N ILE A 123 11.66 23.94 -2.52
CA ILE A 123 12.94 24.67 -2.52
C ILE A 123 14.04 23.63 -2.30
N PRO A 124 14.87 23.34 -3.31
CA PRO A 124 15.91 22.33 -3.22
C PRO A 124 16.90 22.62 -2.09
N PRO A 125 17.17 21.63 -1.20
CA PRO A 125 18.11 21.83 -0.10
C PRO A 125 19.58 21.64 -0.50
N TYR A 126 19.85 21.07 -1.68
CA TYR A 126 21.21 20.74 -2.13
C TYR A 126 21.47 21.28 -3.53
N ASP A 127 22.75 21.47 -3.85
CA ASP A 127 23.21 21.91 -5.16
C ASP A 127 22.78 20.89 -6.25
N GLU A 128 22.56 21.41 -7.47
CA GLU A 128 22.13 20.62 -8.65
C GLU A 128 20.77 19.94 -8.53
N MET A 129 20.03 20.11 -7.44
CA MET A 129 18.62 19.71 -7.35
C MET A 129 17.70 20.74 -7.99
N LYS A 130 16.68 20.25 -8.69
CA LYS A 130 15.55 21.07 -9.15
C LYS A 130 14.39 20.98 -8.15
N PRO A 131 13.45 21.95 -8.16
CA PRO A 131 12.21 21.82 -7.39
C PRO A 131 11.52 20.48 -7.63
N PHE A 132 11.18 19.81 -6.52
CA PHE A 132 10.53 18.49 -6.49
C PHE A 132 11.38 17.32 -7.04
N ASP A 133 12.67 17.49 -7.24
CA ASP A 133 13.56 16.35 -7.45
C ASP A 133 13.50 15.41 -6.24
N VAL A 134 13.53 14.11 -6.50
CA VAL A 134 13.48 13.10 -5.45
C VAL A 134 14.81 12.99 -4.70
N LEU A 135 14.70 12.87 -3.40
CA LEU A 135 15.78 12.48 -2.49
C LEU A 135 15.37 11.19 -1.81
N CYS A 136 15.86 10.05 -2.28
CA CYS A 136 15.67 8.77 -1.60
C CYS A 136 16.71 8.67 -0.47
N PHE A 137 16.23 8.48 0.75
CA PHE A 137 17.07 8.45 1.95
C PHE A 137 17.16 7.08 2.61
N GLN A 138 16.24 6.18 2.25
CA GLN A 138 16.16 4.82 2.77
C GLN A 138 15.76 3.86 1.67
N TYR A 139 16.30 2.64 1.69
CA TYR A 139 15.69 1.47 1.08
C TYR A 139 15.82 0.25 1.99
N SER A 140 14.92 -0.69 1.80
CA SER A 140 15.00 -2.06 2.28
C SER A 140 15.01 -3.02 1.09
N LEU A 141 15.80 -4.08 1.20
CA LEU A 141 15.94 -5.09 0.16
C LEU A 141 16.00 -6.48 0.81
N HIS A 142 14.97 -7.30 0.57
CA HIS A 142 15.07 -8.73 0.80
C HIS A 142 15.41 -9.44 -0.51
N VAL A 143 16.31 -10.40 -0.48
CA VAL A 143 16.68 -11.20 -1.66
C VAL A 143 16.45 -12.68 -1.34
N GLU A 144 15.54 -13.28 -2.11
CA GLU A 144 15.23 -14.70 -2.03
C GLU A 144 15.92 -15.47 -3.15
N GLN A 145 16.66 -16.51 -2.76
CA GLN A 145 17.30 -17.44 -3.68
C GLN A 145 16.35 -18.59 -4.03
N LYS A 146 16.63 -19.28 -5.14
CA LYS A 146 15.84 -20.42 -5.58
C LYS A 146 15.75 -21.58 -4.57
N ASP A 147 16.72 -21.68 -3.66
CA ASP A 147 16.74 -22.67 -2.58
C ASP A 147 15.93 -22.26 -1.34
N GLY A 148 15.26 -21.09 -1.39
CA GLY A 148 14.49 -20.52 -0.30
C GLY A 148 15.30 -19.72 0.70
N THR A 149 16.60 -19.54 0.50
CA THR A 149 17.41 -18.67 1.35
C THR A 149 16.97 -17.22 1.19
N LEU A 150 16.59 -16.56 2.27
CA LEU A 150 16.21 -15.14 2.31
C LEU A 150 17.31 -14.36 3.05
N SER A 151 17.83 -13.32 2.41
CA SER A 151 18.77 -12.37 3.01
C SER A 151 18.16 -10.97 3.02
N HIS A 152 18.60 -10.13 3.95
CA HIS A 152 18.14 -8.74 4.06
C HIS A 152 19.33 -7.79 4.12
N MET A 153 19.19 -6.65 3.47
CA MET A 153 20.08 -5.50 3.55
C MET A 153 19.28 -4.21 3.42
N ASP A 154 19.81 -3.14 3.98
CA ASP A 154 19.16 -1.84 3.93
C ASP A 154 20.19 -0.70 3.79
N PHE A 155 19.70 0.44 3.38
CA PHE A 155 20.43 1.69 3.32
C PHE A 155 19.65 2.76 4.08
N PHE A 156 20.33 3.58 4.85
CA PHE A 156 19.80 4.81 5.42
C PHE A 156 20.92 5.85 5.44
N SER A 157 20.64 7.05 4.99
CA SER A 157 21.58 8.16 5.05
C SER A 157 20.85 9.50 5.14
N THR A 158 21.55 10.52 5.62
CA THR A 158 21.09 11.91 5.74
C THR A 158 21.94 12.82 4.88
N GLY A 159 21.56 14.10 4.79
CA GLY A 159 22.24 15.04 3.92
C GLY A 159 21.99 14.74 2.43
N ASP A 160 22.88 15.20 1.54
CA ASP A 160 22.81 14.86 0.12
C ASP A 160 23.29 13.43 -0.11
N CYS A 161 22.41 12.48 0.13
CA CYS A 161 22.71 11.06 -0.02
C CYS A 161 22.35 10.49 -1.40
N ARG A 162 21.81 11.28 -2.32
CA ARG A 162 21.27 10.83 -3.61
C ARG A 162 22.22 9.93 -4.41
N LYS A 163 23.48 10.35 -4.55
CA LYS A 163 24.49 9.58 -5.29
C LYS A 163 24.85 8.29 -4.57
N HIS A 164 25.07 8.33 -3.26
CA HIS A 164 25.36 7.15 -2.46
C HIS A 164 24.20 6.16 -2.45
N PHE A 165 22.96 6.66 -2.45
CA PHE A 165 21.77 5.81 -2.58
C PHE A 165 21.79 5.05 -3.91
N VAL A 166 22.00 5.75 -5.03
CA VAL A 166 22.08 5.13 -6.36
C VAL A 166 23.19 4.09 -6.44
N GLU A 167 24.40 4.42 -5.98
CA GLU A 167 25.53 3.49 -5.98
C GLU A 167 25.22 2.25 -5.14
N SER A 168 24.65 2.43 -3.94
CA SER A 168 24.27 1.34 -3.06
C SER A 168 23.19 0.42 -3.67
N VAL A 169 22.15 0.98 -4.28
CA VAL A 169 21.11 0.21 -4.99
C VAL A 169 21.73 -0.62 -6.12
N LEU A 170 22.60 0.00 -6.94
CA LEU A 170 23.26 -0.65 -8.07
C LEU A 170 24.24 -1.76 -7.68
N ASP A 171 24.80 -1.68 -6.48
CA ASP A 171 25.76 -2.67 -5.96
C ASP A 171 25.05 -3.85 -5.25
N ASN A 172 23.90 -3.60 -4.63
CA ASN A 172 23.21 -4.58 -3.79
C ASN A 172 22.11 -5.35 -4.51
N ILE A 173 21.40 -4.76 -5.47
CA ILE A 173 20.37 -5.48 -6.22
C ILE A 173 21.05 -6.50 -7.18
N PRO A 174 20.68 -7.79 -7.13
CA PRO A 174 21.17 -8.80 -8.07
C PRO A 174 21.03 -8.36 -9.54
N LYS A 175 22.02 -8.68 -10.37
CA LYS A 175 22.03 -8.29 -11.78
C LYS A 175 21.02 -9.03 -12.66
N THR A 176 20.46 -10.13 -12.15
CA THR A 176 19.46 -10.97 -12.81
C THR A 176 18.31 -11.26 -11.85
N GLY A 177 17.25 -11.88 -12.36
CA GLY A 177 16.07 -12.20 -11.59
C GLY A 177 15.08 -11.04 -11.50
N THR A 178 13.99 -11.23 -10.82
CA THR A 178 12.89 -10.27 -10.71
C THR A 178 13.15 -9.29 -9.57
N VAL A 179 12.78 -8.04 -9.78
CA VAL A 179 12.60 -7.04 -8.70
C VAL A 179 11.11 -6.91 -8.46
N LEU A 180 10.63 -7.48 -7.35
CA LEU A 180 9.24 -7.44 -6.95
C LEU A 180 9.02 -6.24 -6.05
N VAL A 181 8.04 -5.41 -6.37
CA VAL A 181 7.73 -4.16 -5.66
C VAL A 181 6.23 -4.01 -5.50
N TYR A 182 5.80 -3.13 -4.64
CA TYR A 182 4.39 -2.85 -4.44
C TYR A 182 4.02 -1.45 -4.98
N ASN A 183 3.03 -1.36 -5.90
CA ASN A 183 2.64 -0.09 -6.56
C ASN A 183 3.77 0.53 -7.41
N MET A 184 4.39 -0.28 -8.23
CA MET A 184 5.58 -0.03 -9.04
C MET A 184 5.62 1.35 -9.72
N GLU A 185 4.55 1.71 -10.46
CA GLU A 185 4.52 2.93 -11.27
C GLU A 185 4.42 4.21 -10.44
N GLY A 186 3.87 4.13 -9.22
CA GLY A 186 3.75 5.26 -8.30
C GLY A 186 4.94 5.43 -7.34
N ALA A 187 5.76 4.41 -7.20
CA ALA A 187 6.81 4.32 -6.19
C ALA A 187 8.19 4.03 -6.78
N GLU A 188 8.75 2.85 -6.60
CA GLU A 188 10.18 2.53 -6.80
C GLU A 188 10.65 2.78 -8.23
N LYS A 189 9.90 2.33 -9.23
CA LYS A 189 10.27 2.54 -10.65
C LYS A 189 10.39 4.01 -11.00
N LEU A 190 9.39 4.80 -10.60
CA LEU A 190 9.40 6.24 -10.85
C LEU A 190 10.59 6.93 -10.16
N ARG A 191 10.91 6.50 -8.92
CA ARG A 191 12.04 7.07 -8.17
C ARG A 191 13.38 6.74 -8.83
N LEU A 192 13.59 5.49 -9.27
CA LEU A 192 14.81 5.12 -10.00
C LEU A 192 14.95 5.90 -11.31
N GLN A 193 13.87 6.10 -12.05
CA GLN A 193 13.88 6.91 -13.28
C GLN A 193 14.21 8.38 -12.99
N GLN A 194 13.65 8.97 -11.93
CA GLN A 194 13.97 10.33 -11.50
C GLN A 194 15.44 10.46 -11.05
N LEU A 195 15.97 9.46 -10.34
CA LEU A 195 17.40 9.42 -9.99
C LEU A 195 18.29 9.28 -11.23
N GLY A 196 17.87 8.51 -12.23
CA GLY A 196 18.57 8.43 -13.52
C GLY A 196 18.59 9.75 -14.30
N GLN A 197 17.56 10.61 -14.13
CA GLN A 197 17.56 11.97 -14.68
C GLN A 197 18.50 12.89 -13.92
N GLN A 198 18.65 12.74 -12.60
CA GLN A 198 19.57 13.52 -11.78
C GLN A 198 21.04 13.09 -11.99
N PHE A 199 21.26 11.79 -12.24
CA PHE A 199 22.59 11.19 -12.44
C PHE A 199 22.63 10.38 -13.75
N PRO A 200 22.76 11.06 -14.91
CA PRO A 200 22.69 10.38 -16.23
C PRO A 200 23.72 9.27 -16.43
N GLU A 201 24.85 9.31 -15.74
CA GLU A 201 25.87 8.26 -15.78
C GLU A 201 25.41 6.91 -15.23
N TYR A 202 24.33 6.89 -14.43
CA TYR A 202 23.73 5.66 -13.89
C TYR A 202 22.42 5.29 -14.58
N ALA A 203 21.87 6.12 -15.48
CA ALA A 203 20.53 5.98 -16.04
C ALA A 203 20.31 4.59 -16.68
N ASP A 204 21.23 4.11 -17.51
CA ASP A 204 21.12 2.80 -18.19
C ASP A 204 21.08 1.63 -17.17
N ARG A 205 21.87 1.70 -16.10
CA ARG A 205 21.92 0.66 -15.07
C ARG A 205 20.64 0.66 -14.22
N LEU A 206 20.11 1.84 -13.91
CA LEU A 206 18.84 1.98 -13.21
C LEU A 206 17.67 1.49 -14.06
N GLU A 207 17.66 1.79 -15.35
CA GLU A 207 16.64 1.29 -16.28
C GLU A 207 16.69 -0.24 -16.44
N GLN A 208 17.87 -0.87 -16.39
CA GLN A 208 17.98 -2.34 -16.32
C GLN A 208 17.31 -2.93 -15.08
N ILE A 209 17.33 -2.25 -13.93
CA ILE A 209 16.56 -2.66 -12.75
C ILE A 209 15.07 -2.47 -13.02
N CYS A 210 14.66 -1.29 -13.51
CA CYS A 210 13.27 -0.97 -13.82
C CYS A 210 12.63 -1.97 -14.80
N SER A 211 13.40 -2.43 -15.81
CA SER A 211 12.92 -3.39 -16.83
C SER A 211 12.60 -4.79 -16.27
N ARG A 212 13.10 -5.13 -15.10
CA ARG A 212 12.86 -6.41 -14.39
C ARG A 212 11.86 -6.30 -13.25
N MET A 213 11.27 -5.11 -13.05
CA MET A 213 10.29 -4.90 -12.00
C MET A 213 8.96 -5.56 -12.35
N ILE A 214 8.36 -6.22 -11.37
CA ILE A 214 7.02 -6.75 -11.41
C ILE A 214 6.25 -6.21 -10.21
N ASP A 215 5.01 -5.79 -10.45
CA ASP A 215 4.17 -5.19 -9.42
C ASP A 215 3.31 -6.25 -8.73
N LEU A 216 3.55 -6.46 -7.43
CA LEU A 216 2.82 -7.38 -6.57
C LEU A 216 1.37 -6.89 -6.29
N SER A 217 1.06 -5.61 -6.48
CA SER A 217 -0.29 -5.10 -6.29
C SER A 217 -1.27 -5.56 -7.38
N ARG A 218 -0.78 -5.89 -8.58
CA ARG A 218 -1.59 -6.19 -9.77
C ARG A 218 -2.59 -7.34 -9.61
N PRO A 219 -2.26 -8.50 -9.02
CA PRO A 219 -3.22 -9.55 -8.76
C PRO A 219 -4.44 -9.09 -7.95
N PHE A 220 -4.25 -8.15 -7.02
CA PHE A 220 -5.30 -7.60 -6.18
C PHE A 220 -6.09 -6.51 -6.91
N GLU A 221 -5.39 -5.56 -7.52
CA GLU A 221 -5.98 -4.44 -8.28
C GLU A 221 -6.90 -4.93 -9.40
N HIS A 222 -6.48 -5.98 -10.10
CA HIS A 222 -7.23 -6.55 -11.23
C HIS A 222 -8.23 -7.65 -10.82
N GLY A 223 -8.42 -7.88 -9.52
CA GLY A 223 -9.37 -8.89 -9.04
C GLY A 223 -9.00 -10.32 -9.42
N VAL A 224 -7.70 -10.60 -9.63
CA VAL A 224 -7.20 -11.95 -9.84
C VAL A 224 -7.26 -12.74 -8.54
N TYR A 225 -7.01 -12.08 -7.41
CA TYR A 225 -7.20 -12.62 -6.07
C TYR A 225 -7.97 -11.63 -5.19
N TYR A 226 -8.92 -12.14 -4.43
CA TYR A 226 -9.61 -11.38 -3.40
C TYR A 226 -10.04 -12.26 -2.22
N ASN A 227 -9.81 -11.76 -1.00
CA ASN A 227 -10.30 -12.32 0.25
C ASN A 227 -11.16 -11.27 0.96
N SER A 228 -12.32 -11.62 1.48
CA SER A 228 -13.23 -10.67 2.16
C SER A 228 -12.56 -9.95 3.33
N ALA A 229 -11.61 -10.59 4.02
CA ALA A 229 -10.82 -9.96 5.08
C ALA A 229 -10.00 -8.72 4.62
N MET A 230 -9.82 -8.54 3.32
CA MET A 230 -9.24 -7.32 2.73
C MET A 230 -10.16 -6.10 2.86
N ARG A 231 -11.46 -6.30 3.07
CA ARG A 231 -12.46 -5.24 3.26
C ARG A 231 -12.41 -4.15 2.18
N GLY A 232 -12.16 -4.54 0.92
CA GLY A 232 -12.06 -3.63 -0.23
C GLY A 232 -10.73 -2.88 -0.36
N HIS A 233 -9.76 -3.14 0.49
CA HIS A 233 -8.44 -2.50 0.48
C HIS A 233 -7.34 -3.53 0.19
N TYR A 234 -6.34 -3.13 -0.60
CA TYR A 234 -5.22 -4.01 -0.97
C TYR A 234 -3.83 -3.36 -0.79
N SER A 235 -3.69 -2.39 0.14
CA SER A 235 -2.35 -1.98 0.56
C SER A 235 -1.65 -3.11 1.32
N LEU A 236 -0.32 -3.13 1.38
CA LEU A 236 0.44 -4.14 2.14
C LEU A 236 -0.04 -4.27 3.58
N LYS A 237 -0.41 -3.15 4.22
CA LYS A 237 -0.96 -3.11 5.59
C LYS A 237 -2.29 -3.87 5.74
N ASN A 238 -3.09 -3.87 4.68
CA ASN A 238 -4.36 -4.61 4.64
C ASN A 238 -4.17 -6.07 4.22
N LEU A 239 -3.14 -6.36 3.40
CA LEU A 239 -2.86 -7.69 2.91
C LEU A 239 -2.10 -8.55 3.91
N LEU A 240 -1.10 -8.00 4.61
CA LEU A 240 -0.28 -8.77 5.55
C LEU A 240 -1.12 -9.57 6.56
N PRO A 241 -2.15 -9.00 7.23
CA PRO A 241 -3.00 -9.76 8.15
C PRO A 241 -3.85 -10.86 7.50
N VAL A 242 -4.08 -10.79 6.19
CA VAL A 242 -4.82 -11.81 5.43
C VAL A 242 -3.98 -13.07 5.22
N PHE A 243 -2.65 -12.90 5.07
CA PHE A 243 -1.71 -13.97 4.77
C PHE A 243 -0.90 -14.44 5.99
N SER A 244 -0.75 -13.59 7.01
CA SER A 244 -0.03 -13.93 8.25
C SER A 244 -0.63 -13.20 9.45
N GLN A 245 -0.67 -13.90 10.61
CA GLN A 245 -1.05 -13.31 11.89
C GLN A 245 0.16 -13.01 12.78
N ASP A 246 1.35 -13.43 12.36
CA ASP A 246 2.57 -13.31 13.15
C ASP A 246 3.22 -11.93 13.04
N TYR A 247 2.82 -11.13 12.04
CA TYR A 247 3.42 -9.83 11.72
C TYR A 247 2.36 -8.74 11.63
N THR A 248 2.67 -7.58 12.19
CA THR A 248 1.74 -6.44 12.20
C THR A 248 2.48 -5.11 12.16
N TYR A 249 1.89 -4.11 11.49
CA TYR A 249 2.37 -2.72 11.52
C TYR A 249 1.93 -1.97 12.78
N LYS A 250 1.00 -2.53 13.57
CA LYS A 250 0.37 -1.81 14.69
C LYS A 250 1.31 -1.43 15.82
N ASP A 251 2.38 -2.22 16.00
CA ASP A 251 3.35 -2.05 17.08
C ASP A 251 4.59 -1.25 16.65
N LEU A 252 4.61 -0.76 15.40
CA LEU A 252 5.70 0.04 14.88
C LEU A 252 5.56 1.51 15.30
N GLU A 253 6.67 2.15 15.68
CA GLU A 253 6.71 3.58 15.99
C GLU A 253 6.35 4.44 14.76
N ILE A 254 6.80 4.01 13.57
CA ILE A 254 6.43 4.58 12.28
C ILE A 254 5.48 3.58 11.62
N SER A 255 4.29 4.05 11.28
CA SER A 255 3.23 3.21 10.73
C SER A 255 2.79 3.60 9.31
N ASP A 256 3.37 4.66 8.73
CA ASP A 256 3.15 5.09 7.35
C ASP A 256 4.31 5.93 6.81
N GLY A 257 4.43 6.01 5.47
CA GLY A 257 5.53 6.70 4.80
C GLY A 257 5.61 8.20 5.11
N MET A 258 4.48 8.89 5.35
CA MET A 258 4.50 10.31 5.73
C MET A 258 5.15 10.51 7.10
N ASN A 259 4.88 9.62 8.05
CA ASN A 259 5.54 9.63 9.35
C ASN A 259 7.04 9.34 9.22
N ALA A 260 7.46 8.47 8.29
CA ALA A 260 8.88 8.25 7.97
C ALA A 260 9.55 9.53 7.44
N VAL A 261 8.90 10.23 6.51
CA VAL A 261 9.37 11.52 5.98
C VAL A 261 9.46 12.59 7.08
N PHE A 262 8.45 12.71 7.95
CA PHE A 262 8.49 13.67 9.06
C PHE A 262 9.60 13.33 10.07
N ALA A 263 9.80 12.07 10.38
CA ALA A 263 10.88 11.62 11.24
C ALA A 263 12.25 11.94 10.61
N TYR A 264 12.42 11.69 9.31
CA TYR A 264 13.62 12.03 8.55
C TYR A 264 13.92 13.54 8.57
N ARG A 265 12.92 14.39 8.32
CA ARG A 265 13.08 15.87 8.36
C ARG A 265 13.48 16.38 9.74
N ASN A 266 13.08 15.69 10.80
CA ASN A 266 13.43 16.05 12.18
C ASN A 266 14.77 15.48 12.63
N TYR A 267 15.40 14.59 11.86
CA TYR A 267 16.62 13.88 12.24
C TYR A 267 17.77 14.81 12.63
N ASP A 268 18.06 15.83 11.82
CA ASP A 268 19.17 16.76 12.07
C ASP A 268 18.91 17.72 13.25
N HIS A 269 17.66 17.82 13.70
CA HIS A 269 17.26 18.62 14.86
C HIS A 269 17.22 17.82 16.16
N ALA A 270 17.35 16.51 16.08
CA ALA A 270 17.31 15.59 17.20
C ALA A 270 18.68 15.42 17.86
N ASP A 271 18.70 15.10 19.14
CA ASP A 271 19.93 14.70 19.82
C ASP A 271 20.38 13.28 19.38
N ALA A 272 21.59 12.89 19.73
CA ALA A 272 22.18 11.62 19.29
C ALA A 272 21.36 10.38 19.67
N GLN A 273 20.68 10.40 20.81
CA GLN A 273 19.82 9.29 21.24
C GLN A 273 18.55 9.23 20.39
N GLN A 274 17.91 10.37 20.18
CA GLN A 274 16.72 10.47 19.32
C GLN A 274 17.05 10.15 17.86
N GLN A 275 18.22 10.54 17.34
CA GLN A 275 18.68 10.16 16.01
C GLN A 275 18.74 8.64 15.84
N GLN A 276 19.26 7.92 16.83
CA GLN A 276 19.30 6.45 16.81
C GLN A 276 17.90 5.83 16.80
N ILE A 277 16.96 6.38 17.58
CA ILE A 277 15.58 5.94 17.62
C ILE A 277 14.91 6.16 16.26
N ILE A 278 15.00 7.37 15.70
CA ILE A 278 14.44 7.72 14.40
C ILE A 278 15.00 6.80 13.30
N GLN A 279 16.31 6.64 13.24
CA GLN A 279 16.96 5.78 12.25
C GLN A 279 16.48 4.32 12.37
N HIS A 280 16.40 3.81 13.60
CA HIS A 280 15.90 2.46 13.85
C HIS A 280 14.43 2.30 13.39
N ALA A 281 13.57 3.25 13.78
CA ALA A 281 12.15 3.20 13.44
C ALA A 281 11.91 3.24 11.92
N ILE A 282 12.61 4.11 11.17
CA ILE A 282 12.54 4.17 9.71
C ILE A 282 13.01 2.84 9.08
N ARG A 283 14.15 2.30 9.53
CA ARG A 283 14.67 1.03 9.01
C ARG A 283 13.73 -0.14 9.27
N VAL A 284 13.16 -0.23 10.47
CA VAL A 284 12.21 -1.30 10.83
C VAL A 284 10.93 -1.20 9.99
N TYR A 285 10.43 0.01 9.74
CA TYR A 285 9.25 0.24 8.93
C TYR A 285 9.47 -0.22 7.48
N CYS A 286 10.51 0.26 6.80
CA CYS A 286 10.83 -0.11 5.42
C CYS A 286 11.19 -1.63 5.29
N MET A 287 11.87 -2.20 6.31
CA MET A 287 12.12 -3.64 6.37
C MET A 287 10.81 -4.45 6.45
N MET A 288 9.82 -3.95 7.20
CA MET A 288 8.51 -4.60 7.30
C MET A 288 7.78 -4.58 5.96
N ASP A 289 7.88 -3.49 5.17
CA ASP A 289 7.25 -3.40 3.87
C ASP A 289 7.81 -4.46 2.91
N THR A 290 9.13 -4.60 2.77
CA THR A 290 9.74 -5.63 1.92
C THR A 290 9.51 -7.07 2.43
N TYR A 291 9.43 -7.25 3.77
CA TYR A 291 9.06 -8.55 4.33
C TYR A 291 7.58 -8.87 4.11
N ALA A 292 6.71 -7.87 4.16
CA ALA A 292 5.29 -8.05 3.83
C ALA A 292 5.10 -8.42 2.35
N GLU A 293 5.88 -7.85 1.42
CA GLU A 293 5.88 -8.29 0.01
C GLU A 293 6.22 -9.79 -0.12
N TYR A 294 7.27 -10.25 0.58
CA TYR A 294 7.64 -11.67 0.62
C TYR A 294 6.48 -12.54 1.15
N VAL A 295 5.89 -12.18 2.29
CA VAL A 295 4.78 -12.93 2.91
C VAL A 295 3.56 -12.96 2.00
N VAL A 296 3.19 -11.84 1.41
CA VAL A 296 2.02 -11.71 0.51
C VAL A 296 2.24 -12.53 -0.77
N TYR A 297 3.42 -12.46 -1.38
CA TYR A 297 3.77 -13.26 -2.55
C TYR A 297 3.64 -14.77 -2.27
N HIS A 298 4.27 -15.25 -1.20
CA HIS A 298 4.17 -16.67 -0.83
C HIS A 298 2.76 -17.09 -0.45
N GLY A 299 2.01 -16.22 0.24
CA GLY A 299 0.61 -16.45 0.56
C GLY A 299 -0.27 -16.63 -0.69
N LEU A 300 -0.05 -15.83 -1.75
CA LEU A 300 -0.72 -16.01 -3.05
C LEU A 300 -0.39 -17.38 -3.66
N LEU A 301 0.90 -17.81 -3.63
CA LEU A 301 1.31 -19.11 -4.16
C LEU A 301 0.70 -20.27 -3.38
N ASP A 302 0.59 -20.15 -2.07
CA ASP A 302 -0.02 -21.19 -1.24
C ASP A 302 -1.51 -21.33 -1.51
N HIS A 303 -2.22 -20.21 -1.69
CA HIS A 303 -3.62 -20.25 -2.14
C HIS A 303 -3.78 -20.87 -3.52
N MET A 304 -2.89 -20.56 -4.46
CA MET A 304 -2.91 -21.16 -5.79
C MET A 304 -2.71 -22.68 -5.76
N ARG A 305 -1.86 -23.19 -4.86
CA ARG A 305 -1.62 -24.64 -4.71
C ARG A 305 -2.77 -25.41 -4.07
N GLN A 306 -3.68 -24.72 -3.38
CA GLN A 306 -4.85 -25.33 -2.72
C GLN A 306 -6.08 -25.41 -3.61
N LEU A 307 -6.05 -24.84 -4.80
CA LEU A 307 -7.14 -24.88 -5.80
C LEU A 307 -7.02 -26.08 -6.70
#